data_15975e152e7d123c06a0ccf2ad8880de
#
_entry.id   15975e152e7d123c06a0ccf2ad8880de
#
_cell.length_a   1.000
_cell.length_b   1.000
_cell.length_c   1.000
_cell.angle_alpha   90.00
_cell.angle_beta   90.00
_cell.angle_gamma   90.00
#
_symmetry.space_group_name_H-M   'P 1'
#
loop_
_entity.id
_entity.type
_entity.pdbx_description
1 polymer ?
#
loop_
_entity_poly.entity_id
_entity_poly.type
_entity_poly.pdbx_seq_one_letter_code
_entity_poly.pdbx_strand_id
1 'polypeptide(L)'
;MAVDEKQGTGPVVLVGAASEDWTGDARFFEYSVAADPIGSGAINRLPIERFPASMHQSPGTRLIPLDLSVALGVGYPATSPALLAAFMVLDTGDTLTTYPDSTSELYYCIKGAGSSTFFEPAPASAPASAPASAPVRAALPAPNTGTIGWAAGDFWTLPAGCTTEHTAGPVDGALIYRVTDAPLLSYLGATPGAPRFAPTRYDAATSLARLAEVEHHPDAAGRNRVSILLANSAHPQTLTVTHTLWAMLGVLPVDRVQHPHRHQSVALDLILSCDPGCYTLVGSHVDDDGRIIDPIRVDWESTGAFVTPPGLWHSHHNESGAPAYLVPIQDAGLHTYLRSLDIRFTSAGA
;
A
#
# COMPACT_ATOMS: atom_id res chain seq x y z
N MET A 1 -55.01 -16.40 -4.12
CA MET A 1 -54.19 -17.55 -3.93
C MET A 1 -52.78 -17.10 -3.82
N ALA A 2 -52.19 -17.41 -2.75
CA ALA A 2 -51.07 -16.81 -2.07
C ALA A 2 -49.88 -16.44 -2.94
N VAL A 3 -49.49 -15.18 -2.90
CA VAL A 3 -48.19 -14.68 -3.31
C VAL A 3 -47.31 -14.75 -2.07
N ASP A 4 -46.32 -15.60 -2.15
CA ASP A 4 -45.33 -15.81 -1.07
C ASP A 4 -44.30 -14.68 -1.14
N GLU A 5 -44.46 -13.69 -0.29
CA GLU A 5 -43.45 -12.66 -0.04
C GLU A 5 -42.26 -13.31 0.66
N LYS A 6 -41.18 -13.52 -0.09
CA LYS A 6 -39.87 -13.74 0.53
C LYS A 6 -39.41 -12.45 1.22
N GLN A 7 -39.78 -12.31 2.49
CA GLN A 7 -39.12 -11.37 3.39
C GLN A 7 -37.68 -11.78 3.54
N GLY A 8 -36.75 -10.89 3.13
CA GLY A 8 -35.35 -11.04 3.37
C GLY A 8 -35.08 -11.08 4.88
N THR A 9 -34.68 -12.24 5.35
CA THR A 9 -34.21 -12.40 6.73
C THR A 9 -32.78 -11.82 6.81
N GLY A 10 -32.69 -10.53 7.14
CA GLY A 10 -31.45 -10.01 7.71
C GLY A 10 -31.07 -10.79 8.99
N PRO A 11 -29.82 -10.78 9.41
CA PRO A 11 -29.39 -11.52 10.60
C PRO A 11 -30.27 -11.15 11.80
N VAL A 12 -30.89 -12.15 12.42
CA VAL A 12 -31.72 -11.95 13.62
C VAL A 12 -30.79 -11.55 14.76
N VAL A 13 -30.80 -10.27 15.10
CA VAL A 13 -30.10 -9.76 16.27
C VAL A 13 -31.01 -9.97 17.48
N LEU A 14 -30.67 -10.92 18.35
CA LEU A 14 -31.35 -11.10 19.62
C LEU A 14 -30.84 -10.04 20.60
N VAL A 15 -31.64 -9.00 20.85
CA VAL A 15 -31.32 -7.95 21.83
C VAL A 15 -31.71 -8.45 23.21
N GLY A 16 -30.71 -8.74 24.05
CA GLY A 16 -30.94 -9.00 25.50
C GLY A 16 -31.21 -7.70 26.25
N ALA A 17 -32.04 -7.78 27.32
CA ALA A 17 -32.27 -6.66 28.21
C ALA A 17 -30.97 -6.26 28.93
N ALA A 18 -30.75 -4.95 29.10
CA ALA A 18 -29.62 -4.44 29.87
C ALA A 18 -29.69 -4.92 31.33
N SER A 19 -28.81 -5.83 31.68
CA SER A 19 -28.53 -6.22 33.08
C SER A 19 -27.11 -5.76 33.41
N GLU A 20 -26.72 -5.67 34.65
CA GLU A 20 -25.33 -5.43 35.09
C GLU A 20 -24.37 -6.58 34.68
N ASP A 21 -24.80 -7.41 33.81
CA ASP A 21 -24.21 -8.58 33.23
C ASP A 21 -23.48 -8.16 31.93
N TRP A 22 -22.22 -8.53 31.74
CA TRP A 22 -21.34 -8.23 30.60
C TRP A 22 -21.80 -8.82 29.27
N THR A 23 -23.02 -9.36 29.20
CA THR A 23 -23.58 -9.99 28.00
C THR A 23 -24.34 -9.03 27.08
N GLY A 24 -24.55 -7.77 27.48
CA GLY A 24 -25.41 -6.82 26.77
C GLY A 24 -25.06 -6.61 25.29
N ASP A 25 -23.76 -6.69 24.95
CA ASP A 25 -23.26 -6.55 23.60
C ASP A 25 -22.97 -7.87 22.87
N ALA A 26 -23.20 -9.01 23.54
CA ALA A 26 -22.99 -10.33 22.93
C ALA A 26 -23.99 -10.56 21.79
N ARG A 27 -23.47 -11.05 20.65
CA ARG A 27 -24.27 -11.45 19.48
C ARG A 27 -23.82 -12.82 19.02
N PHE A 28 -24.76 -13.62 18.56
CA PHE A 28 -24.51 -14.98 18.10
C PHE A 28 -25.06 -15.13 16.67
N PHE A 29 -24.22 -15.62 15.78
CA PHE A 29 -24.60 -15.86 14.40
C PHE A 29 -24.38 -17.33 14.08
N GLU A 30 -25.24 -17.87 13.23
CA GLU A 30 -25.00 -19.17 12.65
C GLU A 30 -23.80 -19.12 11.73
N TYR A 31 -22.90 -20.11 11.82
CA TYR A 31 -21.59 -20.08 11.15
C TYR A 31 -21.68 -19.92 9.63
N SER A 32 -22.57 -20.66 8.96
CA SER A 32 -22.69 -20.61 7.51
C SER A 32 -23.17 -19.25 7.00
N VAL A 33 -23.95 -18.52 7.80
CA VAL A 33 -24.38 -17.14 7.48
C VAL A 33 -23.22 -16.15 7.63
N ALA A 34 -22.33 -16.36 8.60
CA ALA A 34 -21.22 -15.46 8.91
C ALA A 34 -19.92 -15.80 8.15
N ALA A 35 -19.86 -16.96 7.49
CA ALA A 35 -18.61 -17.47 6.88
C ALA A 35 -18.15 -16.73 5.62
N ASP A 36 -19.04 -15.98 4.95
CA ASP A 36 -18.71 -15.18 3.77
C ASP A 36 -19.16 -13.72 3.91
N PRO A 37 -18.49 -12.93 4.75
CA PRO A 37 -18.91 -11.56 5.05
C PRO A 37 -18.74 -10.61 3.85
N ILE A 38 -17.81 -10.92 2.93
CA ILE A 38 -17.59 -10.12 1.72
C ILE A 38 -18.60 -10.52 0.62
N GLY A 39 -18.81 -11.80 0.40
CA GLY A 39 -19.77 -12.30 -0.60
C GLY A 39 -21.21 -11.99 -0.24
N SER A 40 -21.56 -11.99 1.05
CA SER A 40 -22.88 -11.59 1.55
C SER A 40 -23.11 -10.07 1.52
N GLY A 41 -22.08 -9.26 1.28
CA GLY A 41 -22.17 -7.80 1.34
C GLY A 41 -22.17 -7.21 2.77
N ALA A 42 -21.87 -8.01 3.80
CA ALA A 42 -21.72 -7.51 5.17
C ALA A 42 -20.52 -6.58 5.32
N ILE A 43 -19.49 -6.80 4.50
CA ILE A 43 -18.31 -5.94 4.40
C ILE A 43 -18.18 -5.49 2.94
N ASN A 44 -18.00 -4.19 2.73
CA ASN A 44 -17.81 -3.61 1.41
C ASN A 44 -16.53 -4.15 0.76
N ARG A 45 -16.61 -4.47 -0.52
CA ARG A 45 -15.41 -4.76 -1.32
C ARG A 45 -14.62 -3.48 -1.53
N LEU A 46 -13.30 -3.60 -1.54
CA LEU A 46 -12.43 -2.50 -1.97
C LEU A 46 -12.72 -2.24 -3.48
N PRO A 47 -13.02 -0.99 -3.88
CA PRO A 47 -13.25 -0.68 -5.28
C PRO A 47 -11.94 -0.68 -6.08
N ILE A 48 -12.07 -0.92 -7.39
CA ILE A 48 -11.03 -0.58 -8.36
C ILE A 48 -11.16 0.92 -8.60
N GLU A 49 -10.17 1.71 -8.17
CA GLU A 49 -10.24 3.17 -8.25
C GLU A 49 -8.98 3.72 -8.90
N ARG A 50 -9.15 4.79 -9.66
CA ARG A 50 -8.05 5.55 -10.31
C ARG A 50 -7.91 6.91 -9.67
N PHE A 51 -6.68 7.30 -9.45
CA PHE A 51 -6.28 8.61 -8.96
C PHE A 51 -5.45 9.31 -10.05
N PRO A 52 -6.09 10.18 -10.86
CA PRO A 52 -5.46 10.77 -12.02
C PRO A 52 -4.38 11.79 -11.65
N ALA A 53 -3.42 12.00 -12.55
CA ALA A 53 -2.36 13.00 -12.37
C ALA A 53 -2.91 14.42 -12.14
N SER A 54 -4.12 14.72 -12.64
CA SER A 54 -4.77 16.02 -12.43
C SER A 54 -4.95 16.39 -10.96
N MET A 55 -4.99 15.40 -10.03
CA MET A 55 -5.11 15.67 -8.59
C MET A 55 -3.97 16.51 -8.02
N HIS A 56 -2.77 16.39 -8.59
CA HIS A 56 -1.56 17.05 -8.08
C HIS A 56 -0.98 18.12 -9.02
N GLN A 57 -1.69 18.46 -10.13
CA GLN A 57 -1.20 19.45 -11.10
C GLN A 57 -1.35 20.91 -10.62
N SER A 58 -2.29 21.20 -9.72
CA SER A 58 -2.44 22.55 -9.19
C SER A 58 -1.28 22.91 -8.25
N PRO A 59 -0.78 24.16 -8.29
CA PRO A 59 0.24 24.64 -7.34
C PRO A 59 -0.30 24.70 -5.91
N GLY A 60 0.60 24.85 -4.94
CA GLY A 60 0.32 24.96 -3.52
C GLY A 60 0.73 23.72 -2.74
N THR A 61 1.53 23.95 -1.71
CA THR A 61 2.03 22.90 -0.81
C THR A 61 0.89 22.24 -0.04
N ARG A 62 0.70 20.92 -0.24
CA ARG A 62 -0.39 20.15 0.37
C ARG A 62 -0.16 18.64 0.32
N LEU A 63 -0.82 17.94 1.25
CA LEU A 63 -1.02 16.50 1.22
C LEU A 63 -2.37 16.19 0.57
N ILE A 64 -2.42 15.25 -0.36
CA ILE A 64 -3.62 14.81 -1.09
C ILE A 64 -3.81 13.31 -0.82
N PRO A 65 -4.61 12.94 0.20
CA PRO A 65 -4.93 11.54 0.45
C PRO A 65 -5.67 10.92 -0.75
N LEU A 66 -5.32 9.70 -1.11
CA LEU A 66 -6.05 8.87 -2.06
C LEU A 66 -7.13 8.09 -1.26
N ASP A 67 -8.16 8.82 -0.87
CA ASP A 67 -9.08 8.40 0.17
C ASP A 67 -10.30 7.65 -0.37
N LEU A 68 -10.49 6.42 0.10
CA LEU A 68 -11.64 5.54 -0.17
C LEU A 68 -12.44 5.22 1.11
N SER A 69 -12.26 6.00 2.18
CA SER A 69 -12.90 5.78 3.49
C SER A 69 -14.43 5.63 3.38
N VAL A 70 -15.08 6.42 2.52
CA VAL A 70 -16.53 6.32 2.28
C VAL A 70 -16.91 4.96 1.69
N ALA A 71 -16.18 4.48 0.69
CA ALA A 71 -16.42 3.18 0.08
C ALA A 71 -16.14 2.03 1.06
N LEU A 72 -15.14 2.19 1.92
CA LEU A 72 -14.77 1.22 2.96
C LEU A 72 -15.67 1.28 4.20
N GLY A 73 -16.46 2.35 4.37
CA GLY A 73 -17.32 2.53 5.55
C GLY A 73 -16.53 2.81 6.83
N VAL A 74 -15.37 3.48 6.75
CA VAL A 74 -14.52 3.82 7.90
C VAL A 74 -14.49 5.34 8.15
N GLY A 75 -14.23 5.75 9.40
CA GLY A 75 -14.23 7.14 9.83
C GLY A 75 -12.86 7.83 9.77
N TYR A 76 -11.89 7.26 9.07
CA TYR A 76 -10.53 7.79 8.92
C TYR A 76 -10.07 7.62 7.47
N PRO A 77 -9.13 8.46 6.96
CA PRO A 77 -8.61 8.34 5.60
C PRO A 77 -7.97 6.97 5.36
N ALA A 78 -8.34 6.31 4.27
CA ALA A 78 -7.83 4.99 3.92
C ALA A 78 -7.93 4.77 2.40
N THR A 79 -6.85 4.32 1.77
CA THR A 79 -6.90 3.87 0.37
C THR A 79 -7.25 2.38 0.28
N SER A 80 -6.92 1.65 1.33
CA SER A 80 -7.32 0.25 1.54
C SER A 80 -7.49 0.01 3.05
N PRO A 81 -8.02 -1.14 3.48
CA PRO A 81 -8.16 -1.44 4.91
C PRO A 81 -6.86 -1.32 5.72
N ALA A 82 -5.70 -1.55 5.08
CA ALA A 82 -4.41 -1.52 5.75
C ALA A 82 -3.53 -0.32 5.39
N LEU A 83 -3.75 0.33 4.24
CA LEU A 83 -2.84 1.34 3.70
C LEU A 83 -3.54 2.64 3.34
N LEU A 84 -2.82 3.75 3.55
CA LEU A 84 -3.14 5.07 3.03
C LEU A 84 -2.03 5.53 2.09
N ALA A 85 -2.38 5.75 0.82
CA ALA A 85 -1.54 6.44 -0.14
C ALA A 85 -1.91 7.92 -0.21
N ALA A 86 -0.95 8.76 -0.53
CA ALA A 86 -1.14 10.19 -0.74
C ALA A 86 -0.13 10.76 -1.73
N PHE A 87 -0.52 11.78 -2.48
CA PHE A 87 0.42 12.67 -3.13
C PHE A 87 0.78 13.83 -2.20
N MET A 88 2.06 14.17 -2.15
CA MET A 88 2.56 15.37 -1.47
C MET A 88 3.08 16.31 -2.53
N VAL A 89 2.45 17.47 -2.65
CA VAL A 89 2.88 18.56 -3.51
C VAL A 89 3.61 19.58 -2.64
N LEU A 90 4.81 19.96 -2.99
CA LEU A 90 5.58 21.00 -2.33
C LEU A 90 5.98 22.06 -3.36
N ASP A 91 5.60 23.29 -3.15
CA ASP A 91 6.12 24.41 -3.94
C ASP A 91 7.60 24.64 -3.60
N THR A 92 8.29 25.36 -4.46
CA THR A 92 9.73 25.62 -4.33
C THR A 92 10.11 26.22 -2.99
N GLY A 93 10.97 25.55 -2.24
CA GLY A 93 11.45 25.96 -0.93
C GLY A 93 10.46 25.78 0.22
N ASP A 94 9.24 25.31 -0.06
CA ASP A 94 8.22 25.09 0.96
C ASP A 94 8.49 23.81 1.77
N THR A 95 7.90 23.78 2.95
CA THR A 95 7.95 22.66 3.87
C THR A 95 6.53 22.16 4.18
N LEU A 96 6.36 20.81 4.14
CA LEU A 96 5.16 20.10 4.56
C LEU A 96 5.51 19.18 5.74
N THR A 97 4.73 19.25 6.81
CA THR A 97 4.93 18.41 7.99
C THR A 97 3.98 17.22 7.97
N THR A 98 4.51 16.02 8.21
CA THR A 98 3.74 14.79 8.47
C THR A 98 3.90 14.36 9.93
N TYR A 99 2.87 13.70 10.46
CA TYR A 99 2.79 13.33 11.88
C TYR A 99 2.85 11.81 12.07
N PRO A 100 3.27 11.32 13.26
CA PRO A 100 3.46 9.90 13.53
C PRO A 100 2.13 9.17 13.76
N ASP A 101 1.47 8.80 12.69
CA ASP A 101 0.20 8.04 12.69
C ASP A 101 0.34 6.59 12.21
N SER A 102 1.57 6.16 11.90
CA SER A 102 1.87 4.87 11.26
C SER A 102 3.09 4.19 11.87
N THR A 103 3.27 2.90 11.59
CA THR A 103 4.49 2.16 11.94
C THR A 103 5.49 2.06 10.79
N SER A 104 5.01 2.31 9.57
CA SER A 104 5.77 2.25 8.34
C SER A 104 5.38 3.37 7.42
N GLU A 105 6.35 4.14 6.98
CA GLU A 105 6.20 5.16 5.97
C GLU A 105 7.15 4.90 4.82
N LEU A 106 6.62 4.85 3.60
CA LEU A 106 7.38 4.73 2.38
C LEU A 106 7.09 5.94 1.51
N TYR A 107 8.13 6.49 0.93
CA TYR A 107 8.08 7.64 0.04
C TYR A 107 8.78 7.31 -1.28
N TYR A 108 8.27 7.86 -2.37
CA TYR A 108 8.90 7.88 -3.68
C TYR A 108 8.85 9.29 -4.26
N CYS A 109 10.00 9.85 -4.60
CA CYS A 109 10.07 11.16 -5.25
C CYS A 109 9.77 11.04 -6.74
N ILE A 110 8.60 11.50 -7.17
CA ILE A 110 8.18 11.50 -8.58
C ILE A 110 8.92 12.60 -9.34
N LYS A 111 9.04 13.79 -8.73
CA LYS A 111 9.64 14.98 -9.34
C LYS A 111 10.30 15.85 -8.29
N GLY A 112 11.37 16.55 -8.67
CA GLY A 112 12.07 17.52 -7.86
C GLY A 112 13.15 16.90 -6.98
N ALA A 113 13.59 17.65 -6.00
CA ALA A 113 14.58 17.25 -4.99
C ALA A 113 14.36 18.03 -3.71
N GLY A 114 14.87 17.50 -2.59
CA GLY A 114 14.72 18.16 -1.29
C GLY A 114 15.28 17.33 -0.16
N SER A 115 14.71 17.52 1.03
CA SER A 115 15.10 16.77 2.22
C SER A 115 13.91 16.49 3.11
N SER A 116 14.02 15.39 3.87
CA SER A 116 13.08 15.02 4.94
C SER A 116 13.85 15.01 6.25
N THR A 117 13.52 15.94 7.14
CA THR A 117 14.09 16.02 8.49
C THR A 117 13.08 15.41 9.46
N PHE A 118 13.44 14.32 10.11
CA PHE A 118 12.59 13.60 11.04
C PHE A 118 13.05 13.80 12.48
N PHE A 119 12.05 13.90 13.37
CA PHE A 119 12.20 14.15 14.79
C PHE A 119 11.47 13.05 15.56
N GLU A 120 12.17 12.33 16.43
CA GLU A 120 11.51 11.42 17.34
C GLU A 120 10.80 12.20 18.46
N PRO A 121 9.63 11.76 18.91
CA PRO A 121 9.04 12.28 20.13
C PRO A 121 9.99 11.99 21.30
N ALA A 122 10.08 12.94 22.23
CA ALA A 122 10.78 12.69 23.49
C ALA A 122 10.26 11.39 24.12
N PRO A 123 11.11 10.46 24.59
CA PRO A 123 10.65 9.22 25.17
C PRO A 123 9.65 9.54 26.29
N ALA A 124 8.43 9.03 26.15
CA ALA A 124 7.47 9.07 27.24
C ALA A 124 8.17 8.43 28.44
N SER A 125 8.27 9.17 29.55
CA SER A 125 8.89 8.68 30.76
C SER A 125 8.34 7.29 31.07
N ALA A 126 9.19 6.26 31.03
CA ALA A 126 8.78 4.90 31.32
C ALA A 126 8.08 4.90 32.70
N PRO A 127 6.91 4.26 32.86
CA PRO A 127 6.30 4.13 34.17
C PRO A 127 7.33 3.46 35.09
N ALA A 128 7.55 4.03 36.26
CA ALA A 128 8.56 3.62 37.23
C ALA A 128 8.38 2.18 37.80
N SER A 129 7.54 1.36 37.17
CA SER A 129 7.14 0.03 37.63
C SER A 129 7.26 -1.08 36.58
N ALA A 130 8.20 -1.00 35.64
CA ALA A 130 8.48 -2.14 34.79
C ALA A 130 9.17 -3.26 35.62
N PRO A 131 8.66 -4.49 35.67
CA PRO A 131 9.30 -5.58 36.42
C PRO A 131 10.68 -5.88 35.81
N ALA A 132 11.69 -6.08 36.69
CA ALA A 132 13.09 -6.36 36.33
C ALA A 132 13.33 -7.66 35.54
N SER A 133 12.29 -8.39 35.17
CA SER A 133 12.32 -9.68 34.47
C SER A 133 11.89 -9.63 33.01
N ALA A 134 11.67 -8.44 32.42
CA ALA A 134 11.44 -8.36 30.98
C ALA A 134 12.73 -8.78 30.22
N PRO A 135 12.61 -9.65 29.18
CA PRO A 135 13.77 -10.00 28.37
C PRO A 135 14.41 -8.71 27.82
N VAL A 136 15.73 -8.60 27.97
CA VAL A 136 16.50 -7.48 27.43
C VAL A 136 16.22 -7.42 25.92
N ARG A 137 15.31 -6.57 25.51
CA ARG A 137 15.15 -6.19 24.12
C ARG A 137 16.51 -5.60 23.71
N ALA A 138 17.14 -6.18 22.70
CA ALA A 138 18.30 -5.55 22.07
C ALA A 138 17.92 -4.08 21.87
N ALA A 139 18.70 -3.19 22.50
CA ALA A 139 18.47 -1.76 22.39
C ALA A 139 18.50 -1.40 20.93
N LEU A 140 17.34 -1.05 20.37
CA LEU A 140 17.30 -0.38 19.09
C LEU A 140 18.13 0.90 19.24
N PRO A 141 18.89 1.29 18.22
CA PRO A 141 19.77 2.45 18.30
C PRO A 141 19.00 3.68 18.77
N ALA A 142 19.71 4.58 19.39
CA ALA A 142 19.22 5.83 19.96
C ALA A 142 18.34 6.64 19.00
N PRO A 143 17.52 7.55 19.55
CA PRO A 143 16.54 8.34 18.81
C PRO A 143 17.16 8.98 17.58
N ASN A 144 16.55 8.73 16.46
CA ASN A 144 17.05 9.16 15.18
C ASN A 144 16.41 10.49 14.79
N THR A 145 16.99 11.57 15.27
CA THR A 145 16.80 12.85 14.59
C THR A 145 17.79 12.87 13.43
N GLY A 146 17.32 13.02 12.22
CA GLY A 146 18.20 13.01 11.05
C GLY A 146 17.55 13.65 9.84
N THR A 147 18.34 13.81 8.79
CA THR A 147 17.89 14.39 7.54
C THR A 147 18.29 13.46 6.40
N ILE A 148 17.30 13.07 5.58
CA ILE A 148 17.50 12.34 4.34
C ILE A 148 17.32 13.32 3.17
N GLY A 149 18.37 13.54 2.37
CA GLY A 149 18.25 14.19 1.07
C GLY A 149 17.69 13.22 0.03
N TRP A 150 16.79 13.71 -0.82
CA TRP A 150 16.17 12.92 -1.89
C TRP A 150 16.05 13.73 -3.19
N ALA A 151 15.97 13.02 -4.29
CA ALA A 151 15.72 13.54 -5.63
C ALA A 151 14.78 12.62 -6.40
N ALA A 152 14.33 13.06 -7.57
CA ALA A 152 13.45 12.28 -8.44
C ALA A 152 14.00 10.85 -8.67
N GLY A 153 13.15 9.86 -8.47
CA GLY A 153 13.46 8.43 -8.57
C GLY A 153 13.93 7.78 -7.26
N ASP A 154 14.23 8.55 -6.21
CA ASP A 154 14.61 8.00 -4.92
C ASP A 154 13.39 7.45 -4.16
N PHE A 155 13.62 6.34 -3.45
CA PHE A 155 12.74 5.88 -2.39
C PHE A 155 13.38 6.12 -1.03
N TRP A 156 12.57 6.34 -0.01
CA TRP A 156 13.03 6.27 1.38
C TRP A 156 11.91 5.79 2.30
N THR A 157 12.31 5.24 3.43
CA THR A 157 11.41 4.76 4.48
C THR A 157 11.74 5.40 5.80
N LEU A 158 10.70 5.74 6.55
CA LEU A 158 10.79 6.21 7.91
C LEU A 158 10.03 5.28 8.84
N PRO A 159 10.57 4.98 10.03
CA PRO A 159 9.92 4.14 11.02
C PRO A 159 8.87 4.89 11.83
N ALA A 160 8.16 4.16 12.68
CA ALA A 160 7.16 4.67 13.59
C ALA A 160 7.66 5.83 14.47
N GLY A 161 6.75 6.76 14.76
CA GLY A 161 6.93 7.74 15.82
C GLY A 161 7.61 9.06 15.42
N CYS A 162 7.95 9.24 14.14
CA CYS A 162 8.63 10.45 13.69
C CYS A 162 7.64 11.52 13.23
N THR A 163 7.74 12.72 13.76
CA THR A 163 7.26 13.91 13.04
C THR A 163 8.29 14.26 11.98
N THR A 164 7.87 14.50 10.76
CA THR A 164 8.80 14.73 9.65
C THR A 164 8.45 16.01 8.89
N GLU A 165 9.47 16.85 8.69
CA GLU A 165 9.41 18.02 7.84
C GLU A 165 10.02 17.69 6.48
N HIS A 166 9.23 17.78 5.42
CA HIS A 166 9.65 17.58 4.04
C HIS A 166 9.79 18.94 3.38
N THR A 167 10.99 19.28 2.97
CA THR A 167 11.31 20.58 2.37
C THR A 167 11.76 20.40 0.94
N ALA A 168 11.07 21.06 -0.01
CA ALA A 168 11.48 21.08 -1.41
C ALA A 168 12.73 21.94 -1.61
N GLY A 169 13.52 21.58 -2.61
CA GLY A 169 14.72 22.33 -3.00
C GLY A 169 14.40 23.75 -3.52
N PRO A 170 15.44 24.58 -3.69
CA PRO A 170 15.26 26.01 -4.02
C PRO A 170 15.02 26.27 -5.53
N VAL A 171 15.04 25.25 -6.37
CA VAL A 171 14.95 25.45 -7.84
C VAL A 171 13.57 25.06 -8.36
N ASP A 172 13.11 23.86 -8.02
CA ASP A 172 11.82 23.30 -8.42
C ASP A 172 11.07 22.81 -7.20
N GLY A 173 9.74 22.83 -7.27
CA GLY A 173 8.90 22.16 -6.30
C GLY A 173 9.08 20.64 -6.38
N ALA A 174 8.44 19.92 -5.50
CA ALA A 174 8.50 18.46 -5.47
C ALA A 174 7.12 17.82 -5.53
N LEU A 175 7.07 16.64 -6.12
CA LEU A 175 5.95 15.72 -6.08
C LEU A 175 6.43 14.39 -5.50
N ILE A 176 5.82 13.97 -4.40
CA ILE A 176 6.18 12.75 -3.69
C ILE A 176 4.94 11.87 -3.56
N TYR A 177 5.08 10.58 -3.76
CA TYR A 177 4.09 9.56 -3.42
C TYR A 177 4.43 8.97 -2.05
N ARG A 178 3.51 9.08 -1.09
CA ARG A 178 3.65 8.57 0.28
C ARG A 178 2.68 7.42 0.49
N VAL A 179 3.12 6.32 1.11
CA VAL A 179 2.26 5.22 1.55
C VAL A 179 2.58 4.86 3.00
N THR A 180 1.52 4.71 3.80
CA THR A 180 1.63 4.38 5.23
C THR A 180 0.66 3.28 5.63
N ASP A 181 0.89 2.65 6.78
CA ASP A 181 -0.01 1.67 7.39
C ASP A 181 -0.94 2.27 8.48
N ALA A 182 -1.16 3.58 8.44
CA ALA A 182 -2.02 4.30 9.39
C ALA A 182 -3.46 3.74 9.49
N PRO A 183 -4.15 3.34 8.40
CA PRO A 183 -5.47 2.74 8.48
C PRO A 183 -5.53 1.46 9.30
N LEU A 184 -4.51 0.61 9.21
CA LEU A 184 -4.42 -0.61 10.01
C LEU A 184 -4.38 -0.30 11.50
N LEU A 185 -3.60 0.70 11.91
CA LEU A 185 -3.53 1.13 13.31
C LEU A 185 -4.86 1.71 13.78
N SER A 186 -5.47 2.54 12.94
CA SER A 186 -6.79 3.12 13.23
C SER A 186 -7.85 2.04 13.44
N TYR A 187 -7.89 1.01 12.58
CA TYR A 187 -8.78 -0.14 12.74
C TYR A 187 -8.52 -0.91 14.04
N LEU A 188 -7.25 -1.12 14.39
CA LEU A 188 -6.85 -1.85 15.60
C LEU A 188 -7.01 -1.01 16.89
N GLY A 189 -7.31 0.28 16.80
CA GLY A 189 -7.29 1.20 17.96
C GLY A 189 -5.89 1.29 18.58
N ALA A 190 -4.84 1.13 17.77
CA ALA A 190 -3.44 1.09 18.21
C ALA A 190 -2.72 2.40 17.87
N THR A 191 -1.66 2.68 18.61
CA THR A 191 -0.74 3.79 18.32
C THR A 191 0.63 3.25 17.94
N PRO A 192 1.42 4.00 17.13
CA PRO A 192 2.77 3.60 16.79
C PRO A 192 3.63 3.36 18.04
N GLY A 193 4.29 2.20 18.07
CA GLY A 193 5.20 1.83 19.14
C GLY A 193 6.65 2.14 18.80
N ALA A 194 7.61 1.38 19.37
CA ALA A 194 9.02 1.55 19.09
C ALA A 194 9.35 1.26 17.60
N PRO A 195 10.28 2.01 17.00
CA PRO A 195 10.79 1.77 15.65
C PRO A 195 11.22 0.31 15.42
N ARG A 196 10.92 -0.25 14.26
CA ARG A 196 11.26 -1.63 13.90
C ARG A 196 12.37 -1.74 12.86
N PHE A 197 12.76 -0.63 12.27
CA PHE A 197 13.85 -0.51 11.30
C PHE A 197 14.43 0.92 11.39
N ALA A 198 15.60 1.11 10.82
CA ALA A 198 16.22 2.44 10.71
C ALA A 198 15.74 3.15 9.44
N PRO A 199 15.70 4.51 9.43
CA PRO A 199 15.48 5.28 8.22
C PRO A 199 16.42 4.81 7.11
N THR A 200 15.86 4.55 5.92
CA THR A 200 16.63 3.95 4.82
C THR A 200 16.28 4.66 3.51
N ARG A 201 17.29 4.98 2.70
CA ARG A 201 17.14 5.51 1.34
C ARG A 201 17.62 4.50 0.31
N TYR A 202 16.89 4.40 -0.78
CA TYR A 202 17.23 3.64 -1.99
C TYR A 202 17.40 4.66 -3.11
N ASP A 203 18.62 4.92 -3.53
CA ASP A 203 18.90 5.92 -4.55
C ASP A 203 18.46 5.46 -5.95
N ALA A 204 18.03 6.42 -6.76
CA ALA A 204 17.48 6.20 -8.08
C ALA A 204 18.46 5.49 -9.02
N ALA A 205 19.73 5.90 -9.01
CA ALA A 205 20.75 5.35 -9.92
C ALA A 205 20.99 3.87 -9.64
N THR A 206 21.13 3.49 -8.35
CA THR A 206 21.28 2.08 -7.95
C THR A 206 20.02 1.29 -8.27
N SER A 207 18.84 1.82 -7.96
CA SER A 207 17.56 1.14 -8.21
C SER A 207 17.35 0.86 -9.70
N LEU A 208 17.61 1.84 -10.56
CA LEU A 208 17.52 1.68 -12.02
C LEU A 208 18.59 0.72 -12.56
N ALA A 209 19.83 0.78 -12.05
CA ALA A 209 20.87 -0.17 -12.47
C ALA A 209 20.48 -1.62 -12.13
N ARG A 210 19.91 -1.85 -10.94
CA ARG A 210 19.43 -3.18 -10.54
C ARG A 210 18.23 -3.64 -11.38
N LEU A 211 17.31 -2.75 -11.72
CA LEU A 211 16.20 -3.06 -12.62
C LEU A 211 16.73 -3.44 -14.01
N ALA A 212 17.69 -2.69 -14.55
CA ALA A 212 18.32 -2.99 -15.82
C ALA A 212 19.03 -4.35 -15.85
N GLU A 213 19.69 -4.74 -14.75
CA GLU A 213 20.29 -6.10 -14.62
C GLU A 213 19.22 -7.19 -14.76
N VAL A 214 18.04 -6.99 -14.15
CA VAL A 214 16.92 -7.94 -14.25
C VAL A 214 16.32 -7.95 -15.65
N GLU A 215 16.16 -6.79 -16.28
CA GLU A 215 15.61 -6.63 -17.62
C GLU A 215 16.48 -7.27 -18.69
N HIS A 216 17.80 -7.10 -18.58
CA HIS A 216 18.78 -7.65 -19.53
C HIS A 216 19.21 -9.10 -19.20
N HIS A 217 18.67 -9.70 -18.17
CA HIS A 217 18.99 -11.10 -17.86
C HIS A 217 18.50 -12.02 -18.98
N PRO A 218 19.28 -13.04 -19.42
CA PRO A 218 18.88 -13.96 -20.50
C PRO A 218 17.47 -14.56 -20.34
N ASP A 219 17.05 -14.82 -19.11
CA ASP A 219 15.75 -15.43 -18.80
C ASP A 219 14.62 -14.38 -18.66
N ALA A 220 14.88 -13.07 -18.82
CA ALA A 220 13.89 -12.02 -18.62
C ALA A 220 12.67 -12.17 -19.54
N ALA A 221 12.89 -12.66 -20.77
CA ALA A 221 11.82 -12.90 -21.73
C ALA A 221 10.79 -13.93 -21.27
N GLY A 222 11.21 -14.91 -20.46
CA GLY A 222 10.33 -15.94 -19.89
C GLY A 222 9.68 -15.55 -18.56
N ARG A 223 10.04 -14.43 -17.96
CA ARG A 223 9.49 -13.99 -16.67
C ARG A 223 8.17 -13.25 -16.88
N ASN A 224 7.19 -13.58 -16.04
CA ASN A 224 5.92 -12.87 -16.02
C ASN A 224 6.06 -11.40 -15.60
N ARG A 225 7.08 -11.05 -14.78
CA ARG A 225 7.34 -9.69 -14.31
C ARG A 225 8.82 -9.35 -14.39
N VAL A 226 9.13 -8.15 -14.85
CA VAL A 226 10.46 -7.54 -14.80
C VAL A 226 10.44 -6.44 -13.75
N SER A 227 10.91 -6.76 -12.54
CA SER A 227 10.90 -5.83 -11.39
C SER A 227 11.99 -6.20 -10.41
N ILE A 228 12.44 -5.20 -9.66
CA ILE A 228 13.20 -5.41 -8.42
C ILE A 228 12.29 -5.22 -7.22
N LEU A 229 12.50 -5.99 -6.18
CA LEU A 229 11.86 -5.82 -4.88
C LEU A 229 12.82 -5.05 -3.97
N LEU A 230 12.36 -3.94 -3.40
CA LEU A 230 13.10 -3.20 -2.40
C LEU A 230 13.01 -3.93 -1.05
N ALA A 231 14.14 -4.16 -0.42
CA ALA A 231 14.21 -4.88 0.85
C ALA A 231 15.07 -4.15 1.88
N ASN A 232 14.74 -4.32 3.16
CA ASN A 232 15.49 -3.76 4.27
C ASN A 232 16.16 -4.89 5.07
N SER A 233 17.41 -4.70 5.47
CA SER A 233 18.16 -5.68 6.26
C SER A 233 17.52 -6.01 7.63
N ALA A 234 16.66 -5.15 8.15
CA ALA A 234 15.88 -5.42 9.36
C ALA A 234 14.78 -6.49 9.14
N HIS A 235 14.45 -6.82 7.88
CA HIS A 235 13.36 -7.74 7.53
C HIS A 235 13.83 -8.91 6.64
N PRO A 236 14.83 -9.70 7.07
CA PRO A 236 15.45 -10.72 6.22
C PRO A 236 14.53 -11.91 5.91
N GLN A 237 13.49 -12.13 6.73
CA GLN A 237 12.54 -13.24 6.53
C GLN A 237 11.42 -12.90 5.54
N THR A 238 10.98 -11.65 5.52
CA THR A 238 9.89 -11.20 4.66
C THR A 238 10.39 -10.60 3.35
N LEU A 239 11.67 -10.21 3.27
CA LEU A 239 12.31 -9.55 2.13
C LEU A 239 11.56 -8.27 1.73
N THR A 240 11.14 -7.48 2.71
CA THR A 240 10.27 -6.33 2.53
C THR A 240 10.98 -5.02 2.83
N VAL A 241 10.46 -3.93 2.28
CA VAL A 241 10.99 -2.57 2.46
C VAL A 241 10.76 -2.05 3.88
N THR A 242 9.61 -2.42 4.46
CA THR A 242 9.30 -2.30 5.90
C THR A 242 8.62 -3.57 6.37
N HIS A 243 8.29 -3.69 7.65
CA HIS A 243 7.62 -4.89 8.18
C HIS A 243 6.17 -5.07 7.69
N THR A 244 5.53 -4.04 7.14
CA THR A 244 4.18 -4.11 6.58
C THR A 244 4.16 -3.98 5.06
N LEU A 245 5.10 -3.24 4.47
CA LEU A 245 5.07 -2.84 3.07
C LEU A 245 6.04 -3.64 2.20
N TRP A 246 5.56 -4.10 1.05
CA TRP A 246 6.35 -4.40 -0.14
C TRP A 246 6.37 -3.20 -1.06
N ALA A 247 7.52 -2.95 -1.69
CA ALA A 247 7.65 -1.98 -2.76
C ALA A 247 8.52 -2.54 -3.87
N MET A 248 8.10 -2.33 -5.09
CA MET A 248 8.81 -2.76 -6.29
C MET A 248 9.05 -1.57 -7.21
N LEU A 249 10.14 -1.63 -7.96
CA LEU A 249 10.34 -0.84 -9.15
C LEU A 249 10.30 -1.79 -10.35
N GLY A 250 9.37 -1.57 -11.26
CA GLY A 250 9.13 -2.46 -12.39
C GLY A 250 9.11 -1.76 -13.72
N VAL A 251 9.42 -2.52 -14.78
CA VAL A 251 9.24 -2.14 -16.17
C VAL A 251 8.33 -3.13 -16.86
N LEU A 252 7.41 -2.62 -17.67
CA LEU A 252 6.62 -3.39 -18.60
C LEU A 252 7.13 -3.04 -20.02
N PRO A 253 7.94 -3.91 -20.64
CA PRO A 253 8.50 -3.66 -21.96
C PRO A 253 7.42 -3.49 -23.05
N VAL A 254 7.82 -2.94 -24.19
CA VAL A 254 6.94 -2.79 -25.36
C VAL A 254 6.36 -4.13 -25.79
N ASP A 255 5.10 -4.14 -26.19
CA ASP A 255 4.37 -5.33 -26.66
C ASP A 255 4.40 -6.51 -25.66
N ARG A 256 4.47 -6.20 -24.36
CA ARG A 256 4.49 -7.23 -23.31
C ARG A 256 3.21 -7.22 -22.50
N VAL A 257 2.85 -8.42 -22.07
CA VAL A 257 1.77 -8.68 -21.11
C VAL A 257 2.37 -9.33 -19.88
N GLN A 258 2.10 -8.76 -18.71
CA GLN A 258 2.20 -9.49 -17.46
C GLN A 258 0.91 -10.28 -17.30
N HIS A 259 0.99 -11.59 -17.44
CA HIS A 259 -0.15 -12.49 -17.44
C HIS A 259 -0.95 -12.43 -16.13
N PRO A 260 -2.23 -12.84 -16.18
CA PRO A 260 -3.11 -12.80 -15.02
C PRO A 260 -2.52 -13.50 -13.81
N HIS A 261 -2.52 -12.77 -12.71
CA HIS A 261 -2.12 -13.25 -11.39
C HIS A 261 -3.02 -12.61 -10.33
N ARG A 262 -3.01 -13.17 -9.12
CA ARG A 262 -3.74 -12.61 -7.98
C ARG A 262 -2.98 -12.84 -6.68
N HIS A 263 -3.24 -12.03 -5.69
CA HIS A 263 -2.69 -12.14 -4.33
C HIS A 263 -3.66 -11.55 -3.30
N GLN A 264 -3.47 -11.87 -2.02
CA GLN A 264 -4.32 -11.39 -0.92
C GLN A 264 -3.97 -9.96 -0.49
N SER A 265 -2.77 -9.48 -0.81
CA SER A 265 -2.41 -8.09 -0.56
C SER A 265 -3.16 -7.15 -1.51
N VAL A 266 -3.44 -5.93 -1.06
CA VAL A 266 -3.78 -4.83 -1.97
C VAL A 266 -2.54 -4.45 -2.77
N ALA A 267 -2.70 -3.98 -4.02
CA ALA A 267 -1.66 -3.24 -4.72
C ALA A 267 -2.11 -1.80 -4.95
N LEU A 268 -1.22 -0.88 -4.60
CA LEU A 268 -1.32 0.55 -4.89
C LEU A 268 -0.28 0.83 -5.96
N ASP A 269 -0.72 0.86 -7.21
CA ASP A 269 0.16 0.94 -8.37
C ASP A 269 0.32 2.41 -8.78
N LEU A 270 1.51 2.98 -8.54
CA LEU A 270 1.91 4.28 -9.08
C LEU A 270 2.53 4.07 -10.46
N ILE A 271 1.99 4.72 -11.48
CA ILE A 271 2.56 4.72 -12.82
C ILE A 271 3.57 5.86 -12.94
N LEU A 272 4.84 5.53 -13.15
CA LEU A 272 5.90 6.53 -13.28
C LEU A 272 5.88 7.18 -14.67
N SER A 273 5.83 6.35 -15.69
CA SER A 273 5.75 6.78 -17.09
C SER A 273 5.11 5.70 -17.95
N CYS A 274 4.26 6.11 -18.84
CA CYS A 274 3.67 5.27 -19.88
C CYS A 274 3.22 6.12 -21.05
N ASP A 275 3.21 5.53 -22.24
CA ASP A 275 2.51 6.08 -23.39
C ASP A 275 1.07 5.54 -23.45
N PRO A 276 0.15 6.18 -24.21
CA PRO A 276 -1.19 5.63 -24.44
C PRO A 276 -1.13 4.21 -25.01
N GLY A 277 -1.96 3.31 -24.47
CA GLY A 277 -1.95 1.88 -24.81
C GLY A 277 -1.44 0.99 -23.66
N CYS A 278 -1.03 1.57 -22.53
CA CYS A 278 -0.76 0.81 -21.30
C CYS A 278 -2.01 0.75 -20.43
N TYR A 279 -2.33 -0.45 -19.91
CA TYR A 279 -3.51 -0.65 -19.07
C TYR A 279 -3.40 -1.90 -18.19
N THR A 280 -4.28 -1.98 -17.22
CA THR A 280 -4.50 -3.18 -16.38
C THR A 280 -5.91 -3.70 -16.60
N LEU A 281 -6.07 -5.02 -16.74
CA LEU A 281 -7.36 -5.70 -16.68
C LEU A 281 -7.51 -6.30 -15.29
N VAL A 282 -8.68 -6.12 -14.66
CA VAL A 282 -8.99 -6.63 -13.32
C VAL A 282 -10.32 -7.35 -13.32
N GLY A 283 -10.39 -8.55 -12.73
CA GLY A 283 -11.64 -9.31 -12.65
C GLY A 283 -11.62 -10.41 -11.59
N SER A 284 -12.81 -10.99 -11.34
CA SER A 284 -12.98 -11.98 -10.27
C SER A 284 -12.59 -13.40 -10.70
N HIS A 285 -12.68 -13.71 -11.98
CA HIS A 285 -12.52 -15.06 -12.51
C HIS A 285 -11.64 -15.07 -13.75
N VAL A 286 -11.03 -16.22 -14.01
CA VAL A 286 -10.34 -16.51 -15.27
C VAL A 286 -11.00 -17.72 -15.95
N ASP A 287 -10.94 -17.76 -17.27
CA ASP A 287 -11.36 -18.91 -18.06
C ASP A 287 -10.31 -20.04 -18.07
N ASP A 288 -10.58 -21.13 -18.78
CA ASP A 288 -9.69 -22.29 -18.89
C ASP A 288 -8.38 -21.96 -19.61
N ASP A 289 -8.35 -20.90 -20.43
CA ASP A 289 -7.15 -20.37 -21.08
C ASP A 289 -6.37 -19.40 -20.18
N GLY A 290 -6.87 -19.12 -18.98
CA GLY A 290 -6.23 -18.20 -18.02
C GLY A 290 -6.50 -16.72 -18.33
N ARG A 291 -7.50 -16.38 -19.16
CA ARG A 291 -7.88 -14.99 -19.44
C ARG A 291 -8.91 -14.52 -18.42
N ILE A 292 -8.84 -13.25 -18.05
CA ILE A 292 -9.79 -12.65 -17.11
C ILE A 292 -11.16 -12.51 -17.80
N ILE A 293 -12.21 -13.05 -17.15
CA ILE A 293 -13.58 -12.99 -17.63
C ILE A 293 -14.19 -11.63 -17.24
N ASP A 294 -14.86 -10.96 -18.20
CA ASP A 294 -15.52 -9.67 -18.01
C ASP A 294 -14.67 -8.65 -17.25
N PRO A 295 -13.44 -8.36 -17.70
CA PRO A 295 -12.52 -7.52 -16.96
C PRO A 295 -12.93 -6.04 -16.94
N ILE A 296 -12.69 -5.39 -15.82
CA ILE A 296 -12.64 -3.93 -15.77
C ILE A 296 -11.27 -3.50 -16.28
N ARG A 297 -11.26 -2.59 -17.26
CA ARG A 297 -10.03 -2.01 -17.81
C ARG A 297 -9.68 -0.71 -17.07
N VAL A 298 -8.45 -0.63 -16.62
CA VAL A 298 -7.85 0.55 -15.99
C VAL A 298 -6.74 1.06 -16.90
N ASP A 299 -7.02 2.12 -17.66
CA ASP A 299 -6.00 2.76 -18.49
C ASP A 299 -4.99 3.50 -17.61
N TRP A 300 -3.71 3.35 -17.95
CA TRP A 300 -2.61 3.99 -17.21
C TRP A 300 -2.45 5.45 -17.61
N GLU A 301 -2.02 6.25 -16.66
CA GLU A 301 -1.67 7.65 -16.81
C GLU A 301 -0.35 7.91 -16.09
N SER A 302 0.63 8.52 -16.76
CA SER A 302 1.91 8.88 -16.13
C SER A 302 1.69 9.77 -14.91
N THR A 303 2.32 9.43 -13.79
CA THR A 303 2.18 10.03 -12.46
C THR A 303 0.81 9.86 -11.78
N GLY A 304 -0.10 9.12 -12.40
CA GLY A 304 -1.34 8.67 -11.77
C GLY A 304 -1.13 7.38 -10.97
N ALA A 305 -2.11 7.03 -10.15
CA ALA A 305 -2.12 5.79 -9.38
C ALA A 305 -3.46 5.08 -9.50
N PHE A 306 -3.50 3.77 -9.18
CA PHE A 306 -4.74 3.03 -9.07
C PHE A 306 -4.64 1.91 -8.03
N VAL A 307 -5.81 1.41 -7.61
CA VAL A 307 -5.92 0.33 -6.63
C VAL A 307 -6.29 -0.97 -7.32
N THR A 308 -5.49 -2.01 -7.07
CA THR A 308 -5.85 -3.40 -7.38
C THR A 308 -6.31 -4.09 -6.10
N PRO A 309 -7.62 -4.43 -5.99
CA PRO A 309 -8.17 -5.04 -4.78
C PRO A 309 -7.62 -6.43 -4.48
N PRO A 310 -7.55 -6.82 -3.18
CA PRO A 310 -7.13 -8.15 -2.76
C PRO A 310 -7.93 -9.27 -3.42
N GLY A 311 -7.24 -10.33 -3.86
CA GLY A 311 -7.85 -11.55 -4.38
C GLY A 311 -8.38 -11.47 -5.80
N LEU A 312 -8.43 -10.30 -6.42
CA LEU A 312 -8.83 -10.17 -7.81
C LEU A 312 -7.68 -10.56 -8.76
N TRP A 313 -8.04 -11.24 -9.84
CA TRP A 313 -7.12 -11.48 -10.94
C TRP A 313 -6.85 -10.17 -11.67
N HIS A 314 -5.58 -9.92 -12.00
CA HIS A 314 -5.19 -8.75 -12.76
C HIS A 314 -4.02 -9.08 -13.69
N SER A 315 -3.97 -8.37 -14.82
CA SER A 315 -2.93 -8.46 -15.83
C SER A 315 -2.57 -7.08 -16.33
N HIS A 316 -1.28 -6.84 -16.61
CA HIS A 316 -0.81 -5.56 -17.11
C HIS A 316 -0.39 -5.69 -18.57
N HIS A 317 -0.76 -4.72 -19.37
CA HIS A 317 -0.59 -4.73 -20.82
C HIS A 317 0.13 -3.46 -21.26
N ASN A 318 1.12 -3.61 -22.12
CA ASN A 318 1.76 -2.50 -22.80
C ASN A 318 1.64 -2.72 -24.32
N GLU A 319 0.67 -2.05 -24.92
CA GLU A 319 0.43 -1.99 -26.37
C GLU A 319 0.92 -0.64 -26.94
N SER A 320 1.76 0.07 -26.18
CA SER A 320 2.34 1.37 -26.59
C SER A 320 3.68 1.19 -27.29
N GLY A 321 4.24 2.30 -27.81
CA GLY A 321 5.54 2.30 -28.51
C GLY A 321 6.76 2.42 -27.59
N ALA A 322 6.59 2.51 -26.25
CA ALA A 322 7.67 2.72 -25.30
C ALA A 322 7.53 1.83 -24.05
N PRO A 323 8.63 1.50 -23.34
CA PRO A 323 8.55 0.83 -22.06
C PRO A 323 7.77 1.65 -21.03
N ALA A 324 6.96 1.00 -20.21
CA ALA A 324 6.23 1.65 -19.14
C ALA A 324 6.84 1.27 -17.77
N TYR A 325 6.93 2.24 -16.86
CA TYR A 325 7.53 2.06 -15.54
C TYR A 325 6.49 2.28 -14.45
N LEU A 326 6.54 1.43 -13.41
CA LEU A 326 5.58 1.48 -12.32
C LEU A 326 6.23 1.12 -10.97
N VAL A 327 5.61 1.63 -9.91
CA VAL A 327 5.95 1.34 -8.52
C VAL A 327 4.72 0.74 -7.83
N PRO A 328 4.57 -0.58 -7.82
CA PRO A 328 3.59 -1.27 -7.00
C PRO A 328 4.01 -1.24 -5.53
N ILE A 329 3.10 -0.77 -4.66
CA ILE A 329 3.26 -0.84 -3.21
C ILE A 329 2.11 -1.68 -2.65
N GLN A 330 2.44 -2.63 -1.77
CA GLN A 330 1.49 -3.62 -1.26
C GLN A 330 1.64 -3.79 0.24
N ASP A 331 0.56 -4.18 0.93
CA ASP A 331 0.62 -4.66 2.32
C ASP A 331 1.09 -6.13 2.43
N ALA A 332 1.76 -6.62 1.40
CA ALA A 332 2.26 -7.99 1.31
C ALA A 332 3.29 -8.34 2.40
N GLY A 333 3.97 -7.35 2.99
CA GLY A 333 4.82 -7.57 4.16
C GLY A 333 4.03 -8.07 5.36
N LEU A 334 2.87 -7.48 5.62
CA LEU A 334 1.94 -7.95 6.66
C LEU A 334 1.44 -9.35 6.35
N HIS A 335 0.98 -9.61 5.12
CA HIS A 335 0.49 -10.93 4.70
C HIS A 335 1.59 -12.00 4.77
N THR A 336 2.83 -11.68 4.44
CA THR A 336 3.98 -12.59 4.60
C THR A 336 4.21 -12.93 6.08
N TYR A 337 4.18 -11.92 6.97
CA TYR A 337 4.29 -12.15 8.41
C TYR A 337 3.17 -13.03 8.93
N LEU A 338 1.92 -12.79 8.51
CA LEU A 338 0.74 -13.56 8.90
C LEU A 338 0.68 -14.97 8.25
N ARG A 339 1.57 -15.32 7.32
CA ARG A 339 1.58 -16.57 6.53
C ARG A 339 0.32 -16.72 5.66
N SER A 340 -0.29 -15.62 5.27
CA SER A 340 -1.49 -15.58 4.42
C SER A 340 -1.21 -15.10 2.99
N LEU A 341 0.03 -14.72 2.66
CA LEU A 341 0.39 -14.34 1.30
C LEU A 341 0.35 -15.58 0.39
N ASP A 342 -0.51 -15.54 -0.62
CA ASP A 342 -0.66 -16.59 -1.63
C ASP A 342 -0.75 -15.91 -3.00
N ILE A 343 0.37 -15.86 -3.72
CA ILE A 343 0.44 -15.30 -5.07
C ILE A 343 0.19 -16.44 -6.05
N ARG A 344 -0.83 -16.30 -6.89
CA ARG A 344 -1.18 -17.30 -7.90
C ARG A 344 -1.09 -16.71 -9.30
N PHE A 345 -0.55 -17.51 -10.20
CA PHE A 345 -0.43 -17.22 -11.62
C PHE A 345 -1.35 -18.16 -12.41
N THR A 346 -1.79 -17.70 -13.56
CA THR A 346 -2.39 -18.62 -14.55
C THR A 346 -1.28 -19.47 -15.20
N SER A 347 -1.66 -20.58 -15.83
CA SER A 347 -0.71 -21.50 -16.51
C SER A 347 0.13 -20.82 -17.61
N ALA A 348 -0.35 -19.71 -18.16
CA ALA A 348 0.38 -18.91 -19.14
C ALA A 348 1.44 -17.98 -18.50
N GLY A 349 1.39 -17.78 -17.18
CA GLY A 349 2.29 -16.89 -16.44
C GLY A 349 3.12 -17.59 -15.35
N ALA A 350 3.03 -18.90 -15.25
CA ALA A 350 3.73 -19.71 -14.25
C ALA A 350 5.15 -20.12 -14.71
#